data_8356540a144fc8b559aac5b5daf5b09b
#
_entry.id   8356540a144fc8b559aac5b5daf5b09b
#
_cell.length_a   1.000
_cell.length_b   1.000
_cell.length_c   1.000
_cell.angle_alpha   90.00
_cell.angle_beta   90.00
_cell.angle_gamma   90.00
#
_symmetry.space_group_name_H-M   'P 1'
#
loop_
_entity.id
_entity.type
_entity.pdbx_description
1 polymer ?
#
loop_
_entity_poly.entity_id
_entity_poly.type
_entity_poly.pdbx_seq_one_letter_code
_entity_poly.pdbx_strand_id
1 'polypeptide(L)'
;VFDDQYVVEGKKVKLRDKKAISAKSLQSPDDPDATFRDKNGQKVSGYVTNITETVEDDKPSIITSVQTAPVTKADCHFLQEAVGNSERMTGDKVKDLYADGAYQSPANRTFAKEHNGMRLNTCKMQGGCRWELILHDEDGLTVREIATGKTFEAVKAVTKQGSRKRWRIPWNNKTGWRYFEDKDIVANRLRRQIESLPLEEQYKRNNIEAAMFQYSFHTRNGKTRYRGLTKHRLHAYNRCFWMNLRRIVIFQISTFQRPIYGFFESIRATWRVFHEISVSNNARCPYCIILTGEPQFSSSIPPRVKFAHF
;
A
#
# COMPACT_ATOMS: atom_id res chain seq x y z
N VAL A 1 -29.01 19.70 -12.12
CA VAL A 1 -29.79 18.58 -11.53
C VAL A 1 -30.85 18.10 -12.52
N PHE A 2 -31.72 19.03 -13.00
CA PHE A 2 -32.78 18.65 -13.92
C PHE A 2 -32.22 18.00 -15.19
N ASP A 3 -31.26 18.64 -15.85
CA ASP A 3 -30.64 18.15 -17.08
C ASP A 3 -29.85 16.86 -16.92
N ASP A 4 -29.37 16.55 -15.71
CA ASP A 4 -28.68 15.32 -15.42
C ASP A 4 -29.61 14.11 -15.30
N GLN A 5 -30.80 14.32 -14.77
CA GLN A 5 -31.73 13.25 -14.40
C GLN A 5 -32.93 13.11 -15.31
N TYR A 6 -33.29 14.17 -16.05
CA TYR A 6 -34.46 14.21 -16.90
C TYR A 6 -34.10 14.49 -18.36
N VAL A 7 -34.95 14.04 -19.25
CA VAL A 7 -34.92 14.35 -20.68
C VAL A 7 -36.27 14.97 -21.05
N VAL A 8 -36.23 16.07 -21.79
CA VAL A 8 -37.40 16.72 -22.33
C VAL A 8 -37.63 16.22 -23.77
N GLU A 9 -38.69 15.48 -23.98
CA GLU A 9 -39.12 15.02 -25.30
C GLU A 9 -40.39 15.77 -25.70
N GLY A 10 -40.23 16.82 -26.52
CA GLY A 10 -41.30 17.73 -26.86
C GLY A 10 -41.86 18.45 -25.63
N LYS A 11 -43.14 18.20 -25.29
CA LYS A 11 -43.80 18.78 -24.09
C LYS A 11 -43.77 17.85 -22.87
N LYS A 12 -43.15 16.69 -22.95
CA LYS A 12 -43.13 15.70 -21.86
C LYS A 12 -41.73 15.61 -21.25
N VAL A 13 -41.68 15.57 -19.92
CA VAL A 13 -40.46 15.32 -19.14
C VAL A 13 -40.43 13.85 -18.73
N LYS A 14 -39.35 13.15 -19.06
CA LYS A 14 -39.12 11.75 -18.67
C LYS A 14 -37.88 11.62 -17.87
N LEU A 15 -37.82 10.66 -16.92
CA LEU A 15 -36.59 10.28 -16.26
C LEU A 15 -35.61 9.73 -17.29
N ARG A 16 -34.36 10.16 -17.18
CA ARG A 16 -33.26 9.62 -17.98
C ARG A 16 -33.01 8.16 -17.61
N ASP A 17 -32.72 7.30 -18.58
CA ASP A 17 -32.35 5.92 -18.29
C ASP A 17 -31.15 5.88 -17.32
N LYS A 18 -31.18 4.98 -16.36
CA LYS A 18 -30.11 4.78 -15.36
C LYS A 18 -28.73 4.63 -15.99
N LYS A 19 -28.62 3.99 -17.15
CA LYS A 19 -27.38 3.84 -17.89
C LYS A 19 -26.87 5.12 -18.55
N ALA A 20 -27.75 6.07 -18.78
CA ALA A 20 -27.43 7.36 -19.41
C ALA A 20 -27.12 8.46 -18.38
N ILE A 21 -27.28 8.19 -17.08
CA ILE A 21 -26.91 9.12 -16.02
C ILE A 21 -25.40 9.05 -15.81
N SER A 22 -24.72 10.20 -15.90
CA SER A 22 -23.27 10.28 -15.69
C SER A 22 -22.91 9.97 -14.24
N ALA A 23 -21.81 9.25 -14.03
CA ALA A 23 -21.24 9.03 -12.69
C ALA A 23 -20.81 10.33 -11.97
N LYS A 24 -20.67 11.43 -12.73
CA LYS A 24 -20.37 12.78 -12.23
C LYS A 24 -21.61 13.62 -11.97
N SER A 25 -22.81 13.11 -12.30
CA SER A 25 -24.06 13.81 -12.04
C SER A 25 -24.24 14.02 -10.54
N LEU A 26 -25.05 15.01 -10.17
CA LEU A 26 -25.36 15.31 -8.78
C LEU A 26 -25.97 14.09 -8.08
N GLN A 27 -25.29 13.58 -7.05
CA GLN A 27 -25.73 12.43 -6.27
C GLN A 27 -26.63 12.82 -5.10
N SER A 28 -26.41 14.00 -4.52
CA SER A 28 -27.19 14.52 -3.41
C SER A 28 -27.21 16.06 -3.45
N PRO A 29 -28.34 16.70 -3.24
CA PRO A 29 -28.39 18.17 -3.12
C PRO A 29 -27.60 18.68 -1.90
N ASP A 30 -27.48 17.87 -0.86
CA ASP A 30 -26.73 18.20 0.35
C ASP A 30 -25.22 18.01 0.22
N ASP A 31 -24.77 17.35 -0.85
CA ASP A 31 -23.35 17.08 -1.13
C ASP A 31 -23.08 17.12 -2.64
N PRO A 32 -23.01 18.33 -3.23
CA PRO A 32 -22.92 18.51 -4.68
C PRO A 32 -21.59 18.02 -5.27
N ASP A 33 -20.54 17.95 -4.47
CA ASP A 33 -19.21 17.50 -4.90
C ASP A 33 -19.09 15.97 -4.94
N ALA A 34 -20.02 15.25 -4.30
CA ALA A 34 -19.99 13.80 -4.24
C ALA A 34 -20.31 13.20 -5.63
N THR A 35 -19.53 12.21 -6.03
CA THR A 35 -19.73 11.48 -7.28
C THR A 35 -19.98 9.99 -7.00
N PHE A 36 -20.37 9.25 -8.02
CA PHE A 36 -20.71 7.83 -7.92
C PHE A 36 -19.72 6.96 -8.69
N ARG A 37 -19.34 5.84 -8.10
CA ARG A 37 -18.51 4.80 -8.73
C ARG A 37 -19.07 3.42 -8.41
N ASP A 38 -19.16 2.59 -9.42
CA ASP A 38 -19.40 1.15 -9.29
C ASP A 38 -18.10 0.42 -9.69
N LYS A 39 -17.54 -0.37 -8.77
CA LYS A 39 -16.36 -1.19 -9.01
C LYS A 39 -16.67 -2.62 -8.57
N ASN A 40 -16.79 -3.53 -9.51
CA ASN A 40 -17.08 -4.94 -9.26
C ASN A 40 -18.36 -5.18 -8.42
N GLY A 41 -19.42 -4.41 -8.67
CA GLY A 41 -20.67 -4.49 -7.93
C GLY A 41 -20.67 -3.73 -6.59
N GLN A 42 -19.53 -3.21 -6.16
CA GLN A 42 -19.46 -2.32 -4.99
C GLN A 42 -19.76 -0.89 -5.42
N LYS A 43 -20.88 -0.39 -4.95
CA LYS A 43 -21.39 0.97 -5.23
C LYS A 43 -20.92 1.92 -4.14
N VAL A 44 -20.18 2.95 -4.52
CA VAL A 44 -19.66 3.97 -3.60
C VAL A 44 -20.07 5.35 -4.11
N SER A 45 -20.66 6.16 -3.25
CA SER A 45 -20.91 7.58 -3.50
C SER A 45 -20.05 8.40 -2.52
N GLY A 46 -19.45 9.48 -3.00
CA GLY A 46 -18.67 10.41 -2.19
C GLY A 46 -17.26 10.63 -2.71
N TYR A 47 -16.26 10.35 -1.86
CA TYR A 47 -14.88 10.75 -2.05
C TYR A 47 -13.92 9.57 -1.91
N VAL A 48 -12.75 9.72 -2.52
CA VAL A 48 -11.59 8.84 -2.34
C VAL A 48 -10.48 9.64 -1.67
N THR A 49 -9.79 9.01 -0.71
CA THR A 49 -8.60 9.59 -0.09
C THR A 49 -7.40 8.71 -0.42
N ASN A 50 -6.36 9.32 -1.00
CA ASN A 50 -5.07 8.72 -1.25
C ASN A 50 -4.08 9.15 -0.17
N ILE A 51 -3.35 8.21 0.40
CA ILE A 51 -2.35 8.45 1.43
C ILE A 51 -1.01 7.88 0.95
N THR A 52 0.04 8.67 1.12
CA THR A 52 1.42 8.25 0.83
C THR A 52 2.27 8.45 2.08
N GLU A 53 3.11 7.47 2.40
CA GLU A 53 3.98 7.51 3.57
C GLU A 53 5.41 7.09 3.21
N THR A 54 6.38 7.51 4.03
CA THR A 54 7.75 7.02 3.94
C THR A 54 7.85 5.60 4.48
N VAL A 55 8.77 4.82 3.92
CA VAL A 55 9.12 3.50 4.41
C VAL A 55 10.64 3.42 4.46
N GLU A 56 11.19 3.58 5.65
CA GLU A 56 12.62 3.47 5.92
C GLU A 56 12.83 2.53 7.10
N ASP A 57 13.93 1.78 7.05
CA ASP A 57 14.33 0.92 8.15
C ASP A 57 14.78 1.79 9.33
N ASP A 58 14.47 1.39 10.56
CA ASP A 58 14.80 2.08 11.81
C ASP A 58 14.22 3.50 11.99
N LYS A 59 13.31 3.93 11.13
CA LYS A 59 12.59 5.20 11.27
C LYS A 59 11.07 5.00 11.31
N PRO A 60 10.32 5.92 11.92
CA PRO A 60 8.87 5.85 11.86
C PRO A 60 8.37 6.17 10.45
N SER A 61 7.43 5.37 9.94
CA SER A 61 6.74 5.73 8.70
C SER A 61 5.93 7.00 8.89
N ILE A 62 6.18 8.02 8.08
CA ILE A 62 5.52 9.32 8.15
C ILE A 62 4.66 9.52 6.91
N ILE A 63 3.41 9.89 7.11
CA ILE A 63 2.50 10.26 6.03
C ILE A 63 2.94 11.61 5.47
N THR A 64 3.32 11.62 4.21
CA THR A 64 3.88 12.78 3.50
C THR A 64 2.90 13.41 2.52
N SER A 65 1.93 12.65 2.04
CA SER A 65 0.91 13.18 1.14
C SER A 65 -0.47 12.63 1.48
N VAL A 66 -1.45 13.53 1.49
CA VAL A 66 -2.86 13.23 1.69
C VAL A 66 -3.66 13.96 0.63
N GLN A 67 -4.35 13.23 -0.23
CA GLN A 67 -5.10 13.78 -1.35
C GLN A 67 -6.53 13.28 -1.28
N THR A 68 -7.50 14.18 -1.32
CA THR A 68 -8.93 13.83 -1.34
C THR A 68 -9.57 14.37 -2.61
N ALA A 69 -10.32 13.53 -3.29
CA ALA A 69 -11.01 13.88 -4.54
C ALA A 69 -12.37 13.16 -4.63
N PRO A 70 -13.25 13.57 -5.54
CA PRO A 70 -14.44 12.82 -5.87
C PRO A 70 -14.11 11.37 -6.25
N VAL A 71 -14.97 10.42 -5.89
CA VAL A 71 -14.69 8.97 -6.05
C VAL A 71 -14.49 8.53 -7.51
N THR A 72 -14.87 9.34 -8.47
CA THR A 72 -14.63 9.11 -9.91
C THR A 72 -13.19 9.34 -10.34
N LYS A 73 -12.33 10.03 -9.52
CA LYS A 73 -10.92 10.19 -9.84
C LYS A 73 -10.22 8.83 -9.76
N ALA A 74 -9.56 8.42 -10.83
CA ALA A 74 -8.85 7.16 -10.87
C ALA A 74 -7.56 7.21 -10.02
N ASP A 75 -7.20 6.08 -9.41
CA ASP A 75 -6.08 5.97 -8.47
C ASP A 75 -4.74 6.40 -9.11
N CYS A 76 -4.52 6.08 -10.39
CA CYS A 76 -3.31 6.47 -11.12
C CYS A 76 -3.07 7.99 -11.22
N HIS A 77 -4.11 8.80 -11.11
CA HIS A 77 -4.00 10.26 -11.19
C HIS A 77 -3.52 10.93 -9.90
N PHE A 78 -3.30 10.18 -8.84
CA PHE A 78 -2.76 10.73 -7.59
C PHE A 78 -1.23 10.66 -7.51
N LEU A 79 -0.58 9.80 -8.29
CA LEU A 79 0.82 9.44 -8.11
C LEU A 79 1.77 10.62 -8.24
N GLN A 80 1.69 11.40 -9.31
CA GLN A 80 2.66 12.47 -9.59
C GLN A 80 2.62 13.56 -8.52
N GLU A 81 1.42 13.98 -8.11
CA GLU A 81 1.24 14.96 -7.03
C GLU A 81 1.70 14.38 -5.68
N ALA A 82 1.46 13.08 -5.43
CA ALA A 82 1.91 12.42 -4.20
C ALA A 82 3.44 12.39 -4.09
N VAL A 83 4.14 12.08 -5.17
CA VAL A 83 5.61 12.12 -5.24
C VAL A 83 6.12 13.52 -4.96
N GLY A 84 5.60 14.54 -5.65
CA GLY A 84 6.01 15.93 -5.44
C GLY A 84 5.74 16.43 -4.02
N ASN A 85 4.64 16.01 -3.39
CA ASN A 85 4.35 16.33 -1.99
C ASN A 85 5.34 15.65 -1.05
N SER A 86 5.64 14.37 -1.28
CA SER A 86 6.59 13.62 -0.46
C SER A 86 7.99 14.23 -0.52
N GLU A 87 8.49 14.55 -1.71
CA GLU A 87 9.78 15.19 -1.88
C GLU A 87 9.87 16.57 -1.22
N ARG A 88 8.77 17.35 -1.29
CA ARG A 88 8.70 18.66 -0.62
C ARG A 88 8.73 18.51 0.90
N MET A 89 8.09 17.47 1.44
CA MET A 89 8.03 17.23 2.88
C MET A 89 9.33 16.68 3.45
N THR A 90 10.00 15.79 2.70
CA THR A 90 11.24 15.12 3.16
C THR A 90 12.50 15.88 2.79
N GLY A 91 12.46 16.71 1.75
CA GLY A 91 13.64 17.32 1.14
C GLY A 91 14.45 16.38 0.23
N ASP A 92 14.08 15.10 0.19
CA ASP A 92 14.78 14.06 -0.56
C ASP A 92 14.02 13.64 -1.80
N LYS A 93 14.74 13.14 -2.82
CA LYS A 93 14.15 12.58 -4.03
C LYS A 93 13.66 11.15 -3.80
N VAL A 94 12.43 10.88 -4.26
CA VAL A 94 11.85 9.53 -4.21
C VAL A 94 12.58 8.62 -5.18
N LYS A 95 13.25 7.56 -4.67
CA LYS A 95 13.97 6.55 -5.46
C LYS A 95 13.08 5.34 -5.76
N ASP A 96 12.32 4.90 -4.77
CA ASP A 96 11.45 3.74 -4.85
C ASP A 96 10.04 4.10 -4.41
N LEU A 97 9.05 3.70 -5.20
CA LEU A 97 7.64 3.85 -4.89
C LEU A 97 6.94 2.49 -4.94
N TYR A 98 6.29 2.13 -3.85
CA TYR A 98 5.49 0.90 -3.72
C TYR A 98 4.01 1.25 -3.71
N ALA A 99 3.25 0.74 -4.68
CA ALA A 99 1.84 1.07 -4.84
C ALA A 99 1.02 -0.13 -5.33
N ASP A 100 -0.31 -0.03 -5.35
CA ASP A 100 -1.16 -1.05 -5.96
C ASP A 100 -1.06 -1.01 -7.51
N GLY A 101 -1.40 -2.10 -8.16
CA GLY A 101 -1.43 -2.22 -9.61
C GLY A 101 -2.32 -1.20 -10.31
N ALA A 102 -3.28 -0.60 -9.60
CA ALA A 102 -4.12 0.48 -10.11
C ALA A 102 -3.33 1.76 -10.47
N TYR A 103 -2.15 1.95 -9.87
CA TYR A 103 -1.28 3.11 -10.16
C TYR A 103 -0.43 2.92 -11.41
N GLN A 104 -0.40 1.71 -11.97
CA GLN A 104 0.36 1.44 -13.18
C GLN A 104 -0.39 1.95 -14.42
N SER A 105 0.05 3.08 -14.94
CA SER A 105 -0.40 3.64 -16.20
C SER A 105 0.79 3.97 -17.11
N PRO A 106 0.61 4.08 -18.43
CA PRO A 106 1.68 4.53 -19.31
C PRO A 106 2.26 5.88 -18.87
N ALA A 107 1.42 6.83 -18.50
CA ALA A 107 1.83 8.16 -18.03
C ALA A 107 2.69 8.08 -16.76
N ASN A 108 2.31 7.26 -15.77
CA ASN A 108 3.09 7.10 -14.55
C ASN A 108 4.43 6.39 -14.79
N ARG A 109 4.48 5.46 -15.75
CA ARG A 109 5.76 4.83 -16.14
C ARG A 109 6.71 5.80 -16.81
N THR A 110 6.20 6.65 -17.70
CA THR A 110 6.99 7.72 -18.32
C THR A 110 7.47 8.70 -17.27
N PHE A 111 6.59 9.18 -16.41
CA PHE A 111 6.94 10.05 -15.30
C PHE A 111 8.03 9.44 -14.41
N ALA A 112 7.92 8.16 -14.01
CA ALA A 112 8.92 7.50 -13.18
C ALA A 112 10.30 7.42 -13.85
N LYS A 113 10.36 7.18 -15.16
CA LYS A 113 11.62 7.17 -15.92
C LYS A 113 12.26 8.56 -16.00
N GLU A 114 11.46 9.59 -16.23
CA GLU A 114 11.91 10.98 -16.35
C GLU A 114 12.25 11.57 -14.98
N HIS A 115 11.59 11.09 -13.92
CA HIS A 115 11.79 11.56 -12.55
C HIS A 115 12.96 10.83 -11.87
N ASN A 116 14.19 11.15 -12.30
CA ASN A 116 15.44 10.58 -11.78
C ASN A 116 15.54 9.05 -11.83
N GLY A 117 14.83 8.40 -12.76
CA GLY A 117 14.80 6.93 -12.85
C GLY A 117 14.17 6.26 -11.64
N MET A 118 13.16 6.88 -11.02
CA MET A 118 12.42 6.33 -9.89
C MET A 118 11.87 4.94 -10.24
N ARG A 119 12.08 3.98 -9.34
CA ARG A 119 11.52 2.62 -9.50
C ARG A 119 10.07 2.59 -9.04
N LEU A 120 9.16 2.29 -9.98
CA LEU A 120 7.73 2.19 -9.70
C LEU A 120 7.33 0.72 -9.53
N ASN A 121 7.16 0.27 -8.28
CA ASN A 121 6.82 -1.09 -7.90
C ASN A 121 5.30 -1.21 -7.69
N THR A 122 4.55 -1.56 -8.75
CA THR A 122 3.07 -1.54 -8.77
C THR A 122 2.42 -2.89 -9.07
N CYS A 123 3.16 -3.99 -9.03
CA CYS A 123 2.59 -5.30 -9.31
C CYS A 123 1.97 -5.95 -8.07
N LYS A 124 0.83 -6.63 -8.27
CA LYS A 124 0.24 -7.48 -7.26
C LYS A 124 1.11 -8.72 -7.06
N MET A 125 1.42 -9.04 -5.81
CA MET A 125 2.23 -10.20 -5.44
C MET A 125 1.41 -11.49 -5.25
N GLN A 126 0.09 -11.43 -5.30
CA GLN A 126 -0.75 -12.60 -5.07
C GLN A 126 -0.59 -13.65 -6.18
N GLY A 127 -0.16 -14.84 -5.79
CA GLY A 127 -0.20 -16.04 -6.62
C GLY A 127 0.99 -16.27 -7.55
N GLY A 128 2.09 -15.52 -7.44
CA GLY A 128 3.28 -15.70 -8.30
C GLY A 128 3.03 -15.58 -9.80
N CYS A 129 4.09 -15.59 -10.59
CA CYS A 129 3.96 -15.67 -12.04
C CYS A 129 3.88 -17.15 -12.46
N ARG A 130 2.78 -17.57 -13.08
CA ARG A 130 2.71 -18.89 -13.71
C ARG A 130 3.62 -19.01 -14.92
N TRP A 131 3.79 -17.92 -15.65
CA TRP A 131 4.54 -17.86 -16.89
C TRP A 131 5.68 -16.86 -16.78
N GLU A 132 6.78 -17.17 -17.44
CA GLU A 132 7.83 -16.22 -17.74
C GLU A 132 7.77 -15.93 -19.25
N LEU A 133 7.64 -14.65 -19.59
CA LEU A 133 7.52 -14.17 -20.97
C LEU A 133 8.84 -13.51 -21.36
N ILE A 134 9.59 -14.13 -22.25
CA ILE A 134 10.90 -13.67 -22.72
C ILE A 134 10.73 -13.21 -24.16
N LEU A 135 10.79 -11.90 -24.35
CA LEU A 135 10.79 -11.29 -25.68
C LEU A 135 12.24 -11.26 -26.19
N HIS A 136 12.53 -11.92 -27.29
CA HIS A 136 13.87 -11.95 -27.88
C HIS A 136 14.07 -10.79 -28.85
N ASP A 137 13.15 -10.65 -29.82
CA ASP A 137 13.13 -9.60 -30.83
C ASP A 137 11.70 -9.08 -30.97
N GLU A 138 11.45 -8.15 -31.90
CA GLU A 138 10.11 -7.62 -32.16
C GLU A 138 9.06 -8.70 -32.47
N ASP A 139 9.49 -9.86 -32.95
CA ASP A 139 8.63 -10.93 -33.45
C ASP A 139 8.77 -12.28 -32.74
N GLY A 140 9.72 -12.44 -31.82
CA GLY A 140 9.98 -13.67 -31.07
C GLY A 140 9.59 -13.59 -29.59
N LEU A 141 8.67 -14.45 -29.12
CA LEU A 141 8.30 -14.58 -27.72
C LEU A 141 8.42 -16.03 -27.26
N THR A 142 9.30 -16.29 -26.29
CA THR A 142 9.38 -17.58 -25.60
C THR A 142 8.56 -17.50 -24.31
N VAL A 143 7.70 -18.46 -24.10
CA VAL A 143 6.86 -18.61 -22.90
C VAL A 143 7.33 -19.81 -22.12
N ARG A 144 7.82 -19.61 -20.89
CA ARG A 144 8.23 -20.67 -19.97
C ARG A 144 7.23 -20.82 -18.83
N GLU A 145 6.72 -22.04 -18.62
CA GLU A 145 5.92 -22.35 -17.45
C GLU A 145 6.83 -22.58 -16.24
N ILE A 146 6.69 -21.73 -15.22
CA ILE A 146 7.62 -21.69 -14.08
C ILE A 146 7.56 -23.00 -13.26
N ALA A 147 6.34 -23.54 -13.07
CA ALA A 147 6.16 -24.75 -12.27
C ALA A 147 6.74 -26.01 -12.89
N THR A 148 6.69 -26.14 -14.22
CA THR A 148 7.11 -27.36 -14.95
C THR A 148 8.42 -27.19 -15.69
N GLY A 149 8.91 -25.96 -15.85
CA GLY A 149 10.08 -25.63 -16.68
C GLY A 149 9.85 -25.77 -18.19
N LYS A 150 8.64 -26.14 -18.63
CA LYS A 150 8.33 -26.30 -20.06
C LYS A 150 8.40 -24.96 -20.77
N THR A 151 9.03 -24.96 -21.93
CA THR A 151 9.17 -23.79 -22.82
C THR A 151 8.35 -23.98 -24.10
N PHE A 152 7.77 -22.91 -24.56
CA PHE A 152 6.96 -22.83 -25.77
C PHE A 152 7.40 -21.65 -26.59
N GLU A 153 7.68 -21.85 -27.88
CA GLU A 153 7.85 -20.76 -28.82
C GLU A 153 6.47 -20.25 -29.25
N ALA A 154 6.20 -18.99 -28.96
CA ALA A 154 4.91 -18.40 -29.26
C ALA A 154 4.85 -17.94 -30.72
N VAL A 155 3.78 -18.32 -31.40
CA VAL A 155 3.53 -17.91 -32.77
C VAL A 155 2.78 -16.58 -32.77
N LYS A 156 3.27 -15.64 -33.59
CA LYS A 156 2.62 -14.35 -33.78
C LYS A 156 1.24 -14.55 -34.42
N ALA A 157 0.22 -13.97 -33.83
CA ALA A 157 -1.15 -14.03 -34.32
C ALA A 157 -1.62 -12.63 -34.71
N VAL A 158 -2.03 -12.45 -35.96
CA VAL A 158 -2.60 -11.19 -36.42
C VAL A 158 -4.07 -11.14 -36.03
N THR A 159 -4.50 -10.06 -35.38
CA THR A 159 -5.92 -9.83 -35.10
C THR A 159 -6.64 -9.38 -36.38
N LYS A 160 -7.93 -9.75 -36.53
CA LYS A 160 -8.75 -9.32 -37.65
C LYS A 160 -8.81 -7.79 -37.86
N GLN A 161 -8.44 -7.02 -36.84
CA GLN A 161 -8.41 -5.54 -36.87
C GLN A 161 -6.99 -4.96 -37.05
N GLY A 162 -5.96 -5.80 -37.26
CA GLY A 162 -4.60 -5.36 -37.66
C GLY A 162 -3.78 -4.53 -36.66
N SER A 163 -4.34 -4.12 -35.53
CA SER A 163 -3.76 -3.07 -34.67
C SER A 163 -3.06 -3.55 -33.39
N ARG A 164 -3.14 -4.84 -33.05
CA ARG A 164 -2.53 -5.36 -31.82
C ARG A 164 -1.64 -6.55 -32.10
N LYS A 165 -0.38 -6.48 -31.65
CA LYS A 165 0.52 -7.63 -31.62
C LYS A 165 0.02 -8.64 -30.61
N ARG A 166 -0.19 -9.87 -31.02
CA ARG A 166 -0.56 -10.99 -30.16
C ARG A 166 0.33 -12.18 -30.46
N TRP A 167 0.65 -12.91 -29.39
CA TRP A 167 1.32 -14.21 -29.49
C TRP A 167 0.40 -15.29 -28.94
N ARG A 168 0.52 -16.50 -29.47
CA ARG A 168 -0.25 -17.67 -29.02
C ARG A 168 0.64 -18.87 -28.83
N ILE A 169 0.35 -19.66 -27.81
CA ILE A 169 0.93 -20.97 -27.55
C ILE A 169 -0.16 -22.04 -27.55
N PRO A 170 0.15 -23.30 -27.90
CA PRO A 170 -0.81 -24.40 -27.76
C PRO A 170 -1.15 -24.60 -26.27
N TRP A 171 -2.42 -24.84 -25.99
CA TRP A 171 -2.96 -25.02 -24.65
C TRP A 171 -3.88 -26.25 -24.59
N ASN A 172 -4.01 -26.90 -23.46
CA ASN A 172 -4.89 -28.07 -23.25
C ASN A 172 -4.72 -29.17 -24.32
N ASN A 173 -3.55 -29.83 -24.33
CA ASN A 173 -3.27 -30.96 -25.23
C ASN A 173 -3.52 -30.68 -26.73
N LYS A 174 -3.20 -29.46 -27.15
CA LYS A 174 -3.32 -28.96 -28.54
C LYS A 174 -4.75 -28.62 -29.00
N THR A 175 -5.77 -28.68 -28.15
CA THR A 175 -7.15 -28.34 -28.53
C THR A 175 -7.49 -26.86 -28.38
N GLY A 176 -6.67 -26.09 -27.65
CA GLY A 176 -6.88 -24.66 -27.40
C GLY A 176 -5.62 -23.81 -27.60
N TRP A 177 -5.82 -22.50 -27.59
CA TRP A 177 -4.73 -21.52 -27.70
C TRP A 177 -4.76 -20.60 -26.51
N ARG A 178 -3.58 -20.32 -25.90
CA ARG A 178 -3.37 -19.26 -24.94
C ARG A 178 -2.76 -18.06 -25.66
N TYR A 179 -3.36 -16.87 -25.47
CA TYR A 179 -2.91 -15.63 -26.10
C TYR A 179 -2.21 -14.75 -25.10
N PHE A 180 -1.19 -14.03 -25.57
CA PHE A 180 -0.47 -13.00 -24.83
C PHE A 180 -0.41 -11.73 -25.66
N GLU A 181 -0.58 -10.58 -25.03
CA GLU A 181 -0.51 -9.26 -25.64
C GLU A 181 0.70 -8.49 -25.08
N ASP A 182 1.07 -7.37 -25.70
CA ASP A 182 2.14 -6.49 -25.23
C ASP A 182 1.99 -6.09 -23.77
N LYS A 183 0.74 -5.84 -23.34
CA LYS A 183 0.43 -5.53 -21.94
C LYS A 183 0.78 -6.66 -20.98
N ASP A 184 0.63 -7.94 -21.41
CA ASP A 184 0.93 -9.11 -20.59
C ASP A 184 2.44 -9.27 -20.43
N ILE A 185 3.21 -8.99 -21.47
CA ILE A 185 4.68 -9.01 -21.44
C ILE A 185 5.20 -7.95 -20.46
N VAL A 186 4.69 -6.72 -20.56
CA VAL A 186 5.07 -5.64 -19.65
C VAL A 186 4.69 -5.98 -18.20
N ALA A 187 3.47 -6.48 -17.99
CA ALA A 187 3.00 -6.87 -16.67
C ALA A 187 3.82 -8.03 -16.08
N ASN A 188 4.21 -9.02 -16.93
CA ASN A 188 5.05 -10.13 -16.52
C ASN A 188 6.44 -9.66 -16.10
N ARG A 189 7.09 -8.82 -16.90
CA ARG A 189 8.41 -8.25 -16.57
C ARG A 189 8.39 -7.54 -15.22
N LEU A 190 7.39 -6.71 -14.97
CA LEU A 190 7.26 -5.98 -13.71
C LEU A 190 7.00 -6.91 -12.52
N ARG A 191 6.18 -7.96 -12.69
CA ARG A 191 5.98 -8.98 -11.64
C ARG A 191 7.26 -9.71 -11.32
N ARG A 192 8.00 -10.14 -12.34
CA ARG A 192 9.30 -10.81 -12.16
C ARG A 192 10.30 -9.90 -11.46
N GLN A 193 10.32 -8.62 -11.80
CA GLN A 193 11.16 -7.65 -11.11
C GLN A 193 10.84 -7.58 -9.62
N ILE A 194 9.55 -7.58 -9.23
CA ILE A 194 9.15 -7.56 -7.81
C ILE A 194 9.46 -8.90 -7.13
N GLU A 195 9.21 -10.03 -7.80
CA GLU A 195 9.53 -11.36 -7.26
C GLU A 195 11.03 -11.55 -7.01
N SER A 196 11.89 -10.86 -7.77
CA SER A 196 13.34 -10.88 -7.57
C SER A 196 13.82 -10.00 -6.40
N LEU A 197 12.97 -9.14 -5.84
CA LEU A 197 13.33 -8.34 -4.67
C LEU A 197 13.40 -9.20 -3.41
N PRO A 198 14.25 -8.86 -2.44
CA PRO A 198 14.23 -9.47 -1.12
C PRO A 198 12.83 -9.40 -0.48
N LEU A 199 12.48 -10.39 0.33
CA LEU A 199 11.15 -10.47 0.96
C LEU A 199 10.82 -9.21 1.78
N GLU A 200 11.80 -8.63 2.47
CA GLU A 200 11.64 -7.40 3.23
C GLU A 200 11.19 -6.23 2.35
N GLU A 201 11.79 -6.09 1.18
CA GLU A 201 11.39 -5.08 0.19
C GLU A 201 9.96 -5.33 -0.35
N GLN A 202 9.61 -6.59 -0.54
CA GLN A 202 8.27 -6.96 -1.02
C GLN A 202 7.19 -6.60 0.02
N TYR A 203 7.48 -6.70 1.31
CA TYR A 203 6.54 -6.38 2.39
C TYR A 203 6.38 -4.89 2.66
N LYS A 204 7.28 -4.03 2.16
CA LYS A 204 7.17 -2.56 2.36
C LYS A 204 5.82 -1.98 1.93
N ARG A 205 5.20 -2.55 0.90
CA ARG A 205 3.85 -2.16 0.47
C ARG A 205 2.78 -2.40 1.55
N ASN A 206 2.93 -3.41 2.38
CA ASN A 206 1.91 -3.76 3.38
C ASN A 206 1.76 -2.69 4.46
N ASN A 207 2.77 -1.84 4.66
CA ASN A 207 2.71 -0.76 5.63
C ASN A 207 1.57 0.22 5.35
N ILE A 208 1.32 0.52 4.06
CA ILE A 208 0.23 1.42 3.69
C ILE A 208 -1.15 0.82 3.96
N GLU A 209 -1.30 -0.51 3.91
CA GLU A 209 -2.56 -1.18 4.26
C GLU A 209 -2.89 -0.99 5.74
N ALA A 210 -1.88 -1.06 6.62
CA ALA A 210 -2.03 -0.75 8.05
C ALA A 210 -2.39 0.73 8.27
N ALA A 211 -1.78 1.65 7.52
CA ALA A 211 -2.12 3.06 7.57
C ALA A 211 -3.56 3.32 7.12
N MET A 212 -4.02 2.68 6.04
CA MET A 212 -5.39 2.79 5.55
C MET A 212 -6.40 2.22 6.56
N PHE A 213 -6.07 1.11 7.21
CA PHE A 213 -6.87 0.56 8.31
C PHE A 213 -6.98 1.57 9.47
N GLN A 214 -5.87 2.12 9.93
CA GLN A 214 -5.87 3.14 11.00
C GLN A 214 -6.65 4.40 10.61
N TYR A 215 -6.55 4.82 9.35
CA TYR A 215 -7.31 5.96 8.82
C TYR A 215 -8.82 5.70 8.86
N SER A 216 -9.26 4.52 8.44
CA SER A 216 -10.68 4.15 8.34
C SER A 216 -11.31 3.70 9.66
N PHE A 217 -10.52 3.44 10.70
CA PHE A 217 -10.95 2.80 11.94
C PHE A 217 -12.15 3.47 12.62
N HIS A 218 -12.24 4.80 12.57
CA HIS A 218 -13.37 5.54 13.17
C HIS A 218 -14.53 5.79 12.19
N THR A 219 -14.48 5.19 11.01
CA THR A 219 -15.58 5.30 10.05
C THR A 219 -16.43 4.04 10.11
N ARG A 220 -17.74 4.19 10.33
CA ARG A 220 -18.67 3.06 10.26
C ARG A 220 -18.99 2.76 8.79
N ASN A 221 -18.60 1.60 8.30
CA ASN A 221 -18.80 1.18 6.90
C ASN A 221 -18.24 2.20 5.87
N GLY A 222 -17.08 2.78 6.16
CA GLY A 222 -16.47 3.79 5.30
C GLY A 222 -17.22 5.12 5.22
N LYS A 223 -18.24 5.32 6.05
CA LYS A 223 -19.05 6.55 6.05
C LYS A 223 -18.53 7.56 7.06
N THR A 224 -18.36 8.79 6.62
CA THR A 224 -18.06 9.92 7.49
C THR A 224 -19.30 10.77 7.72
N ARG A 225 -19.28 11.62 8.77
CA ARG A 225 -20.36 12.57 9.06
C ARG A 225 -20.24 13.86 8.24
N TYR A 226 -19.16 14.03 7.52
CA TYR A 226 -18.86 15.24 6.77
C TYR A 226 -19.46 15.18 5.38
N ARG A 227 -19.90 16.32 4.86
CA ARG A 227 -20.38 16.53 3.50
C ARG A 227 -19.56 17.63 2.85
N GLY A 228 -19.34 17.53 1.54
CA GLY A 228 -18.52 18.45 0.76
C GLY A 228 -17.02 18.09 0.78
N LEU A 229 -16.39 18.29 -0.36
CA LEU A 229 -14.99 17.93 -0.60
C LEU A 229 -14.04 18.62 0.41
N THR A 230 -14.29 19.89 0.73
CA THR A 230 -13.45 20.66 1.65
C THR A 230 -13.44 20.06 3.06
N LYS A 231 -14.61 19.67 3.59
CA LYS A 231 -14.70 19.07 4.92
C LYS A 231 -14.06 17.68 4.95
N HIS A 232 -14.23 16.89 3.89
CA HIS A 232 -13.55 15.60 3.75
C HIS A 232 -12.03 15.76 3.70
N ARG A 233 -11.53 16.74 2.96
CA ARG A 233 -10.11 17.05 2.88
C ARG A 233 -9.55 17.44 4.24
N LEU A 234 -10.23 18.34 4.96
CA LEU A 234 -9.83 18.74 6.30
C LEU A 234 -9.84 17.55 7.28
N HIS A 235 -10.87 16.71 7.22
CA HIS A 235 -10.92 15.48 8.02
C HIS A 235 -9.73 14.56 7.72
N ALA A 236 -9.41 14.34 6.45
CA ALA A 236 -8.29 13.51 6.04
C ALA A 236 -6.94 14.05 6.57
N TYR A 237 -6.70 15.35 6.44
CA TYR A 237 -5.49 15.99 6.96
C TYR A 237 -5.39 15.85 8.48
N ASN A 238 -6.45 16.16 9.22
CA ASN A 238 -6.44 16.04 10.68
C ASN A 238 -6.19 14.60 11.14
N ARG A 239 -6.81 13.62 10.46
CA ARG A 239 -6.58 12.20 10.76
C ARG A 239 -5.11 11.82 10.57
N CYS A 240 -4.54 12.16 9.42
CA CYS A 240 -3.16 11.83 9.08
C CYS A 240 -2.16 12.58 9.97
N PHE A 241 -2.46 13.83 10.35
CA PHE A 241 -1.66 14.57 11.32
C PHE A 241 -1.56 13.84 12.67
N TRP A 242 -2.70 13.41 13.22
CA TRP A 242 -2.72 12.66 14.47
C TRP A 242 -2.05 11.30 14.38
N MET A 243 -2.14 10.62 13.23
CA MET A 243 -1.42 9.39 12.97
C MET A 243 0.09 9.62 12.99
N ASN A 244 0.58 10.66 12.32
CA ASN A 244 1.99 11.02 12.34
C ASN A 244 2.47 11.39 13.74
N LEU A 245 1.75 12.25 14.45
CA LEU A 245 2.10 12.64 15.81
C LEU A 245 2.23 11.42 16.72
N ARG A 246 1.25 10.51 16.68
CA ARG A 246 1.30 9.27 17.46
C ARG A 246 2.52 8.41 17.12
N ARG A 247 2.84 8.26 15.84
CA ARG A 247 4.00 7.48 15.37
C ARG A 247 5.32 8.07 15.86
N ILE A 248 5.47 9.38 15.78
CA ILE A 248 6.66 10.10 16.27
C ILE A 248 6.81 9.91 17.78
N VAL A 249 5.75 10.11 18.54
CA VAL A 249 5.78 9.96 20.02
C VAL A 249 6.15 8.52 20.40
N ILE A 250 5.53 7.51 19.79
CA ILE A 250 5.85 6.10 20.07
C ILE A 250 7.31 5.80 19.73
N PHE A 251 7.80 6.29 18.59
CA PHE A 251 9.20 6.11 18.18
C PHE A 251 10.16 6.74 19.18
N GLN A 252 9.92 7.97 19.61
CA GLN A 252 10.74 8.65 20.61
C GLN A 252 10.75 7.88 21.94
N ILE A 253 9.58 7.49 22.45
CA ILE A 253 9.50 6.70 23.68
C ILE A 253 10.29 5.40 23.54
N SER A 254 10.13 4.66 22.46
CA SER A 254 10.85 3.41 22.25
C SER A 254 12.36 3.61 22.16
N THR A 255 12.80 4.72 21.56
CA THR A 255 14.22 5.07 21.44
C THR A 255 14.83 5.46 22.80
N PHE A 256 14.11 6.22 23.61
CA PHE A 256 14.54 6.57 24.96
C PHE A 256 14.56 5.37 25.92
N GLN A 257 13.65 4.43 25.79
CA GLN A 257 13.58 3.25 26.66
C GLN A 257 14.66 2.22 26.33
N ARG A 258 15.10 2.08 25.08
CA ARG A 258 16.11 1.11 24.67
C ARG A 258 17.42 1.16 25.51
N PRO A 259 18.06 2.32 25.68
CA PRO A 259 19.29 2.39 26.48
C PRO A 259 19.05 2.09 27.97
N ILE A 260 17.89 2.46 28.51
CA ILE A 260 17.53 2.18 29.90
C ILE A 260 17.36 0.67 30.11
N TYR A 261 16.66 -0.03 29.22
CA TYR A 261 16.52 -1.49 29.29
C TYR A 261 17.86 -2.19 29.11
N GLY A 262 18.68 -1.77 28.17
CA GLY A 262 20.03 -2.32 27.97
C GLY A 262 20.91 -2.14 29.21
N PHE A 263 20.82 -1.01 29.87
CA PHE A 263 21.53 -0.76 31.13
C PHE A 263 21.05 -1.69 32.25
N PHE A 264 19.75 -1.88 32.44
CA PHE A 264 19.23 -2.80 33.45
C PHE A 264 19.54 -4.26 33.13
N GLU A 265 19.51 -4.69 31.89
CA GLU A 265 19.91 -6.04 31.49
C GLU A 265 21.44 -6.27 31.74
N SER A 266 22.25 -5.27 31.49
CA SER A 266 23.68 -5.33 31.79
C SER A 266 23.93 -5.46 33.28
N ILE A 267 23.23 -4.67 34.12
CA ILE A 267 23.30 -4.80 35.59
C ILE A 267 22.86 -6.20 36.03
N ARG A 268 21.75 -6.70 35.50
CA ARG A 268 21.22 -8.03 35.82
C ARG A 268 22.18 -9.14 35.43
N ALA A 269 22.80 -9.05 34.26
CA ALA A 269 23.82 -10.00 33.82
C ALA A 269 25.07 -9.98 34.72
N THR A 270 25.56 -8.80 35.08
CA THR A 270 26.71 -8.64 35.98
C THR A 270 26.35 -9.21 37.37
N TRP A 271 25.15 -8.96 37.86
CA TRP A 271 24.71 -9.49 39.16
C TRP A 271 24.60 -11.03 39.15
N ARG A 272 24.13 -11.65 38.07
CA ARG A 272 24.13 -13.12 37.93
C ARG A 272 25.56 -13.71 38.02
N VAL A 273 26.52 -13.13 37.32
CA VAL A 273 27.90 -13.56 37.35
C VAL A 273 28.48 -13.44 38.78
N PHE A 274 28.24 -12.33 39.48
CA PHE A 274 28.64 -12.17 40.85
C PHE A 274 28.00 -13.18 41.78
N HIS A 275 26.74 -13.47 41.61
CA HIS A 275 26.03 -14.47 42.41
C HIS A 275 26.59 -15.88 42.19
N GLU A 276 26.82 -16.28 40.94
CA GLU A 276 27.43 -17.58 40.61
C GLU A 276 28.83 -17.73 41.18
N ILE A 277 29.66 -16.69 41.11
CA ILE A 277 31.00 -16.68 41.70
C ILE A 277 30.91 -16.78 43.25
N SER A 278 30.00 -16.08 43.86
CA SER A 278 29.77 -16.11 45.31
C SER A 278 29.30 -17.49 45.80
N VAL A 279 28.42 -18.13 45.04
CA VAL A 279 27.95 -19.48 45.38
C VAL A 279 29.03 -20.53 45.16
N SER A 280 29.85 -20.42 44.11
CA SER A 280 30.89 -21.38 43.79
C SER A 280 32.08 -21.32 44.78
N ASN A 281 32.37 -20.18 45.37
CA ASN A 281 33.52 -20.00 46.30
C ASN A 281 33.18 -20.26 47.77
N ASN A 282 31.95 -20.68 48.12
CA ASN A 282 31.54 -20.96 49.51
C ASN A 282 31.88 -19.82 50.48
N ALA A 283 32.10 -18.61 49.97
CA ALA A 283 32.47 -17.43 50.77
C ALA A 283 31.16 -16.86 51.40
N ARG A 284 31.06 -17.03 52.70
CA ARG A 284 30.05 -16.30 53.49
C ARG A 284 30.42 -14.81 53.48
N CYS A 285 30.01 -14.10 52.47
CA CYS A 285 30.14 -12.65 52.44
C CYS A 285 29.07 -12.07 53.37
N PRO A 286 29.44 -11.37 54.44
CA PRO A 286 28.48 -10.81 55.41
C PRO A 286 27.56 -9.77 54.78
N TYR A 287 27.87 -9.27 53.62
CA TYR A 287 27.01 -8.33 52.87
C TYR A 287 26.00 -9.03 51.96
N CYS A 288 26.11 -10.34 51.71
CA CYS A 288 25.11 -11.06 50.93
C CYS A 288 23.80 -11.29 51.64
N ILE A 289 23.74 -11.14 52.96
CA ILE A 289 22.54 -11.34 53.76
C ILE A 289 21.54 -10.20 53.58
N ILE A 290 21.99 -9.02 53.18
CA ILE A 290 21.11 -7.84 52.96
C ILE A 290 20.50 -7.85 51.51
N LEU A 291 21.11 -8.62 50.58
CA LEU A 291 20.64 -8.62 49.19
C LEU A 291 19.92 -9.91 48.78
N THR A 292 19.65 -10.85 49.70
CA THR A 292 18.90 -12.07 49.44
C THR A 292 17.36 -11.86 49.46
N GLY A 293 16.89 -10.66 49.73
CA GLY A 293 15.56 -10.28 49.24
C GLY A 293 15.62 -10.19 47.73
N GLU A 294 15.01 -11.16 47.01
CA GLU A 294 14.65 -10.92 45.63
C GLU A 294 14.09 -9.50 45.58
N PRO A 295 14.65 -8.60 44.77
CA PRO A 295 13.97 -7.36 44.54
C PRO A 295 12.65 -7.78 43.93
N GLN A 296 11.60 -7.74 44.77
CA GLN A 296 10.24 -7.74 44.24
C GLN A 296 10.10 -6.41 43.51
N PHE A 297 10.76 -6.32 42.38
CA PHE A 297 10.24 -5.46 41.34
C PHE A 297 8.88 -6.05 41.02
N SER A 298 7.90 -5.48 41.69
CA SER A 298 6.52 -5.71 41.32
C SER A 298 6.49 -5.69 39.81
N SER A 299 5.96 -6.72 39.18
CA SER A 299 5.69 -6.83 37.76
C SER A 299 4.64 -5.84 37.28
N SER A 300 4.45 -4.75 37.99
CA SER A 300 3.90 -3.49 37.54
C SER A 300 4.98 -2.71 36.72
N ILE A 301 5.70 -3.40 35.81
CA ILE A 301 5.93 -2.83 34.53
C ILE A 301 4.52 -2.50 34.05
N PRO A 302 4.19 -1.20 33.82
CA PRO A 302 2.89 -0.88 33.27
C PRO A 302 2.72 -1.82 32.09
N PRO A 303 1.64 -2.60 32.01
CA PRO A 303 1.50 -3.66 31.03
C PRO A 303 1.94 -3.02 29.74
N ARG A 304 2.89 -3.67 29.01
CA ARG A 304 3.28 -3.23 27.68
C ARG A 304 2.07 -2.55 27.14
N VAL A 305 2.13 -1.22 26.92
CA VAL A 305 0.94 -0.52 26.52
C VAL A 305 0.55 -1.24 25.27
N LYS A 306 -0.19 -2.30 25.44
CA LYS A 306 -0.97 -2.92 24.41
C LYS A 306 -1.95 -1.82 24.14
N PHE A 307 -1.52 -0.86 23.30
CA PHE A 307 -2.47 -0.04 22.63
C PHE A 307 -3.38 -1.07 22.00
N ALA A 308 -4.48 -1.33 22.69
CA ALA A 308 -5.55 -2.11 22.17
C ALA A 308 -5.68 -1.59 20.75
N HIS A 309 -5.60 -2.49 19.81
CA HIS A 309 -5.93 -2.19 18.45
C HIS A 309 -7.37 -1.70 18.50
N PHE A 310 -7.55 -0.40 18.61
CA PHE A 310 -8.82 0.27 18.47
C PHE A 310 -9.02 0.63 17.02
#